data_5b3d035a82ec795edf4be8c202a53a68
#
_entry.id   5b3d035a82ec795edf4be8c202a53a68
#
_cell.length_a   1.000
_cell.length_b   1.000
_cell.length_c   1.000
_cell.angle_alpha   90.00
_cell.angle_beta   90.00
_cell.angle_gamma   90.00
#
_symmetry.space_group_name_H-M   'P 1'
#
loop_
_entity.id
_entity.type
_entity.pdbx_description
1 polymer ?
#
loop_
_entity_poly.entity_id
_entity_poly.type
_entity_poly.pdbx_seq_one_letter_code
_entity_poly.pdbx_strand_id
1 'polypeptide(L)'
;GHMRYPGTISVRPSTFQAVLTDVARSLKAHGFQHVVFIGDSGGNQRHQATVTERLNAEWSDATAHHVGEFYNYSDVEAYMENELGFEQPVDDGLHDNFYITSIMMVTDPTVVRYDQRVEAGETLINGVDIHPKERAIEVGRKLLQYRIEATVEALRASMAASRSNARGGTR
;
A
#
# COMPACT_ATOMS: atom_id res chain seq x y z
N GLY A 1 10.58 -8.27 13.36
CA GLY A 1 10.25 -8.61 12.02
C GLY A 1 9.95 -10.09 11.80
N HIS A 2 9.58 -10.40 10.59
CA HIS A 2 9.04 -11.71 10.18
C HIS A 2 10.10 -12.81 10.02
N MET A 3 11.37 -12.52 10.30
CA MET A 3 12.50 -13.50 10.21
C MET A 3 12.32 -14.76 11.07
N ARG A 4 11.39 -14.74 12.04
CA ARG A 4 11.02 -15.93 12.82
C ARG A 4 10.22 -16.99 12.03
N TYR A 5 9.66 -16.59 10.87
CA TYR A 5 8.89 -17.50 10.02
C TYR A 5 9.79 -18.12 8.96
N PRO A 6 9.74 -19.45 8.78
CA PRO A 6 10.53 -20.14 7.76
C PRO A 6 10.24 -19.60 6.35
N GLY A 7 11.30 -19.42 5.55
CA GLY A 7 11.19 -18.92 4.19
C GLY A 7 11.21 -17.39 4.06
N THR A 8 11.17 -16.63 5.16
CA THR A 8 11.32 -15.17 5.11
C THR A 8 12.72 -14.79 4.64
N ILE A 9 12.79 -13.96 3.61
CA ILE A 9 14.04 -13.35 3.13
C ILE A 9 13.98 -11.86 3.41
N SER A 10 15.02 -11.31 4.01
CA SER A 10 15.09 -9.89 4.34
C SER A 10 16.41 -9.29 3.86
N VAL A 11 16.40 -8.02 3.58
CA VAL A 11 17.59 -7.23 3.28
C VAL A 11 17.80 -6.14 4.33
N ARG A 12 19.03 -5.70 4.50
CA ARG A 12 19.33 -4.58 5.39
C ARG A 12 18.67 -3.30 4.88
N PRO A 13 18.26 -2.39 5.76
CA PRO A 13 17.72 -1.09 5.37
C PRO A 13 18.59 -0.32 4.38
N SER A 14 19.91 -0.33 4.58
CA SER A 14 20.87 0.31 3.67
C SER A 14 20.86 -0.33 2.27
N THR A 15 20.74 -1.65 2.19
CA THR A 15 20.65 -2.35 0.90
C THR A 15 19.34 -1.99 0.19
N PHE A 16 18.22 -1.96 0.93
CA PHE A 16 16.93 -1.56 0.35
C PHE A 16 16.96 -0.12 -0.17
N GLN A 17 17.49 0.83 0.61
CA GLN A 17 17.66 2.22 0.17
C GLN A 17 18.59 2.34 -1.04
N ALA A 18 19.69 1.55 -1.11
CA ALA A 18 20.58 1.54 -2.26
C ALA A 18 19.84 1.08 -3.52
N VAL A 19 19.09 -0.01 -3.46
CA VAL A 19 18.29 -0.50 -4.60
C VAL A 19 17.30 0.56 -5.08
N LEU A 20 16.53 1.18 -4.18
CA LEU A 20 15.58 2.24 -4.55
C LEU A 20 16.29 3.42 -5.22
N THR A 21 17.45 3.81 -4.70
CA THR A 21 18.25 4.91 -5.26
C THR A 21 18.74 4.60 -6.66
N ASP A 22 19.30 3.41 -6.88
CA ASP A 22 19.86 3.02 -8.17
C ASP A 22 18.77 2.87 -9.23
N VAL A 23 17.61 2.30 -8.86
CA VAL A 23 16.45 2.23 -9.76
C VAL A 23 15.95 3.62 -10.14
N ALA A 24 15.81 4.52 -9.16
CA ALA A 24 15.33 5.88 -9.42
C ALA A 24 16.29 6.68 -10.31
N ARG A 25 17.61 6.58 -10.08
CA ARG A 25 18.63 7.21 -10.92
C ARG A 25 18.64 6.65 -12.33
N SER A 26 18.42 5.34 -12.48
CA SER A 26 18.30 4.71 -13.80
C SER A 26 17.09 5.23 -14.56
N LEU A 27 15.93 5.34 -13.90
CA LEU A 27 14.72 5.93 -14.50
C LEU A 27 14.98 7.39 -14.93
N LYS A 28 15.58 8.19 -14.05
CA LYS A 28 15.95 9.58 -14.38
C LYS A 28 16.87 9.66 -15.60
N ALA A 29 17.89 8.80 -15.68
CA ALA A 29 18.80 8.75 -16.81
C ALA A 29 18.10 8.41 -18.15
N HIS A 30 16.96 7.74 -18.07
CA HIS A 30 16.08 7.45 -19.21
C HIS A 30 15.01 8.52 -19.47
N GLY A 31 15.07 9.68 -18.80
CA GLY A 31 14.21 10.83 -19.06
C GLY A 31 12.90 10.86 -18.25
N PHE A 32 12.73 9.97 -17.27
CA PHE A 32 11.60 10.08 -16.35
C PHE A 32 11.77 11.30 -15.44
N GLN A 33 10.80 12.21 -15.45
CA GLN A 33 10.83 13.43 -14.63
C GLN A 33 10.19 13.23 -13.26
N HIS A 34 9.35 12.21 -13.11
CA HIS A 34 8.73 11.84 -11.85
C HIS A 34 8.97 10.37 -11.55
N VAL A 35 9.52 10.08 -10.39
CA VAL A 35 9.71 8.72 -9.87
C VAL A 35 8.90 8.59 -8.59
N VAL A 36 7.97 7.64 -8.55
CA VAL A 36 7.03 7.47 -7.45
C VAL A 36 7.35 6.18 -6.69
N PHE A 37 7.57 6.29 -5.39
CA PHE A 37 7.68 5.16 -4.48
C PHE A 37 6.35 4.92 -3.79
N ILE A 38 5.81 3.72 -3.97
CA ILE A 38 4.70 3.17 -3.22
C ILE A 38 5.10 1.80 -2.67
N GLY A 39 4.54 1.39 -1.55
CA GLY A 39 4.90 0.10 -0.96
C GLY A 39 3.92 -0.34 0.10
N ASP A 40 3.63 -1.63 0.12
CA ASP A 40 2.65 -2.26 1.00
C ASP A 40 3.30 -2.91 2.22
N SER A 41 4.21 -2.19 2.88
CA SER A 41 4.86 -2.63 4.12
C SER A 41 5.23 -1.43 4.98
N GLY A 42 4.77 -1.43 6.24
CA GLY A 42 5.07 -0.36 7.20
C GLY A 42 6.57 -0.18 7.44
N GLY A 43 7.33 -1.28 7.49
CA GLY A 43 8.78 -1.24 7.67
C GLY A 43 9.53 -0.54 6.54
N ASN A 44 8.94 -0.43 5.36
CA ASN A 44 9.58 0.19 4.20
C ASN A 44 9.30 1.70 4.08
N GLN A 45 8.23 2.20 4.69
CA GLN A 45 7.75 3.58 4.48
C GLN A 45 8.82 4.63 4.77
N ARG A 46 9.43 4.60 5.95
CA ARG A 46 10.48 5.57 6.31
C ARG A 46 11.71 5.51 5.38
N HIS A 47 12.02 4.34 4.82
CA HIS A 47 13.18 4.17 3.94
C HIS A 47 12.89 4.74 2.55
N GLN A 48 11.66 4.60 2.06
CA GLN A 48 11.20 5.23 0.83
C GLN A 48 11.20 6.77 0.99
N ALA A 49 10.68 7.30 2.09
CA ALA A 49 10.71 8.73 2.41
C ALA A 49 12.16 9.28 2.43
N THR A 50 13.07 8.61 3.15
CA THR A 50 14.48 9.00 3.22
C THR A 50 15.16 9.04 1.85
N VAL A 51 14.87 8.05 0.99
CA VAL A 51 15.42 8.04 -0.38
C VAL A 51 14.83 9.17 -1.21
N THR A 52 13.52 9.42 -1.10
CA THR A 52 12.83 10.52 -1.77
C THR A 52 13.44 11.88 -1.41
N GLU A 53 13.63 12.17 -0.12
CA GLU A 53 14.24 13.41 0.37
C GLU A 53 15.66 13.60 -0.20
N ARG A 54 16.48 12.54 -0.16
CA ARG A 54 17.85 12.59 -0.68
C ARG A 54 17.89 12.84 -2.18
N LEU A 55 17.07 12.14 -2.97
CA LEU A 55 17.01 12.33 -4.41
C LEU A 55 16.54 13.73 -4.79
N ASN A 56 15.54 14.27 -4.09
CA ASN A 56 15.06 15.63 -4.31
C ASN A 56 16.08 16.71 -3.90
N ALA A 57 17.00 16.42 -2.99
CA ALA A 57 18.11 17.31 -2.67
C ALA A 57 19.22 17.27 -3.76
N GLU A 58 19.34 16.17 -4.50
CA GLU A 58 20.30 15.98 -5.58
C GLU A 58 19.78 16.46 -6.94
N TRP A 59 18.48 16.39 -7.18
CA TRP A 59 17.87 16.58 -8.51
C TRP A 59 17.29 17.98 -8.69
N SER A 60 17.61 18.60 -9.82
CA SER A 60 17.05 19.90 -10.23
C SER A 60 16.00 19.79 -11.35
N ASP A 61 15.99 18.68 -12.09
CA ASP A 61 15.25 18.45 -13.33
C ASP A 61 14.27 17.26 -13.26
N ALA A 62 14.22 16.61 -12.12
CA ALA A 62 13.28 15.51 -11.83
C ALA A 62 12.84 15.57 -10.36
N THR A 63 11.77 14.86 -10.03
CA THR A 63 11.24 14.78 -8.67
C THR A 63 10.96 13.34 -8.30
N ALA A 64 11.42 12.95 -7.12
CA ALA A 64 10.99 11.72 -6.47
C ALA A 64 9.78 12.01 -5.56
N HIS A 65 8.86 11.07 -5.47
CA HIS A 65 7.67 11.14 -4.63
C HIS A 65 7.60 9.89 -3.76
N HIS A 66 7.24 10.05 -2.48
CA HIS A 66 6.82 8.97 -1.62
C HIS A 66 5.34 9.17 -1.30
N VAL A 67 4.51 8.20 -1.64
CA VAL A 67 3.07 8.21 -1.40
C VAL A 67 2.77 7.22 -0.28
N GLY A 68 2.89 7.71 0.96
CA GLY A 68 2.66 6.92 2.17
C GLY A 68 1.20 6.47 2.33
N GLU A 69 0.27 7.23 1.75
CA GLU A 69 -1.16 6.97 1.73
C GLU A 69 -1.54 5.68 0.99
N PHE A 70 -0.65 5.13 0.19
CA PHE A 70 -0.82 3.78 -0.36
C PHE A 70 -0.80 2.71 0.76
N TYR A 71 -0.03 2.93 1.83
CA TYR A 71 0.03 2.08 3.01
C TYR A 71 -0.82 2.67 4.14
N ASN A 72 -2.09 2.91 3.91
CA ASN A 72 -2.98 3.51 4.91
C ASN A 72 -3.98 2.49 5.44
N TYR A 73 -3.49 1.45 6.12
CA TYR A 73 -4.33 0.39 6.67
C TYR A 73 -5.33 0.92 7.70
N SER A 74 -4.90 1.78 8.62
CA SER A 74 -5.76 2.32 9.67
C SER A 74 -6.95 3.12 9.16
N ASP A 75 -6.75 3.92 8.10
CA ASP A 75 -7.85 4.71 7.54
C ASP A 75 -8.82 3.84 6.73
N VAL A 76 -8.30 2.80 6.05
CA VAL A 76 -9.14 1.83 5.34
C VAL A 76 -9.96 1.01 6.32
N GLU A 77 -9.37 0.58 7.44
CA GLU A 77 -10.09 -0.11 8.53
C GLU A 77 -11.14 0.80 9.15
N ALA A 78 -10.80 2.06 9.44
CA ALA A 78 -11.76 3.04 9.95
C ALA A 78 -12.92 3.29 8.96
N TYR A 79 -12.64 3.36 7.65
CA TYR A 79 -13.67 3.44 6.62
C TYR A 79 -14.55 2.19 6.60
N MET A 80 -13.96 1.01 6.72
CA MET A 80 -14.68 -0.25 6.78
C MET A 80 -15.63 -0.31 7.97
N GLU A 81 -15.17 0.12 9.14
CA GLU A 81 -15.97 0.12 10.37
C GLU A 81 -17.06 1.20 10.36
N ASN A 82 -16.69 2.46 10.08
CA ASN A 82 -17.59 3.60 10.24
C ASN A 82 -18.58 3.76 9.10
N GLU A 83 -18.17 3.48 7.86
CA GLU A 83 -18.98 3.73 6.66
C GLU A 83 -19.61 2.45 6.09
N LEU A 84 -18.97 1.29 6.27
CA LEU A 84 -19.48 0.03 5.73
C LEU A 84 -20.09 -0.85 6.81
N GLY A 85 -19.91 -0.54 8.10
CA GLY A 85 -20.50 -1.26 9.23
C GLY A 85 -19.88 -2.64 9.47
N PHE A 86 -18.63 -2.84 9.12
CA PHE A 86 -17.90 -4.10 9.34
C PHE A 86 -16.83 -3.89 10.42
N GLU A 87 -17.18 -4.20 11.65
CA GLU A 87 -16.22 -4.28 12.74
C GLU A 87 -15.44 -5.59 12.66
N GLN A 88 -14.13 -5.52 12.88
CA GLN A 88 -13.26 -6.68 12.97
C GLN A 88 -12.86 -6.93 14.42
N PRO A 89 -13.59 -7.82 15.14
CA PRO A 89 -13.45 -7.94 16.59
C PRO A 89 -12.15 -8.67 17.02
N VAL A 90 -11.45 -9.30 16.09
CA VAL A 90 -10.23 -10.07 16.35
C VAL A 90 -9.09 -9.50 15.51
N ASP A 91 -7.96 -9.19 16.16
CA ASP A 91 -6.69 -8.90 15.51
C ASP A 91 -5.64 -9.86 16.05
N ASP A 92 -5.20 -10.82 15.23
CA ASP A 92 -4.17 -11.79 15.58
C ASP A 92 -2.75 -11.32 15.21
N GLY A 93 -2.64 -10.10 14.68
CA GLY A 93 -1.37 -9.49 14.25
C GLY A 93 -0.79 -10.07 12.96
N LEU A 94 -1.56 -10.88 12.24
CA LEU A 94 -1.26 -11.39 10.91
C LEU A 94 -1.89 -10.48 9.85
N HIS A 95 -1.47 -10.64 8.60
CA HIS A 95 -1.99 -9.82 7.50
C HIS A 95 -3.07 -10.56 6.69
N ASP A 96 -3.91 -11.33 7.37
CA ASP A 96 -4.99 -12.13 6.81
C ASP A 96 -6.38 -11.66 7.27
N ASN A 97 -6.50 -10.40 7.66
CA ASN A 97 -7.74 -9.80 8.12
C ASN A 97 -8.81 -9.72 7.02
N PHE A 98 -10.06 -9.44 7.41
CA PHE A 98 -11.18 -9.36 6.49
C PHE A 98 -10.98 -8.29 5.40
N TYR A 99 -10.36 -7.17 5.76
CA TYR A 99 -10.03 -6.10 4.82
C TYR A 99 -9.17 -6.62 3.66
N ILE A 100 -8.03 -7.25 3.96
CA ILE A 100 -7.13 -7.80 2.93
C ILE A 100 -7.81 -8.95 2.18
N THR A 101 -8.46 -9.86 2.91
CA THR A 101 -9.17 -11.01 2.33
C THR A 101 -10.23 -10.58 1.33
N SER A 102 -11.07 -9.60 1.68
CA SER A 102 -12.12 -9.11 0.79
C SER A 102 -11.58 -8.45 -0.47
N ILE A 103 -10.49 -7.68 -0.39
CA ILE A 103 -9.80 -7.11 -1.55
C ILE A 103 -9.21 -8.21 -2.45
N MET A 104 -8.59 -9.24 -1.87
CA MET A 104 -8.07 -10.38 -2.65
C MET A 104 -9.20 -11.09 -3.41
N MET A 105 -10.36 -11.25 -2.80
CA MET A 105 -11.54 -11.86 -3.43
C MET A 105 -12.08 -11.06 -4.63
N VAL A 106 -11.81 -9.75 -4.71
CA VAL A 106 -12.17 -8.93 -5.89
C VAL A 106 -11.47 -9.42 -7.15
N THR A 107 -10.22 -9.84 -7.00
CA THR A 107 -9.40 -10.32 -8.12
C THR A 107 -9.70 -11.78 -8.43
N ASP A 108 -9.62 -12.63 -7.42
CA ASP A 108 -9.87 -14.07 -7.55
C ASP A 108 -10.23 -14.68 -6.19
N PRO A 109 -11.48 -15.10 -5.96
CA PRO A 109 -11.88 -15.74 -4.70
C PRO A 109 -11.15 -17.06 -4.40
N THR A 110 -10.57 -17.71 -5.39
CA THR A 110 -9.85 -18.98 -5.18
C THR A 110 -8.57 -18.80 -4.37
N VAL A 111 -7.94 -17.60 -4.42
CA VAL A 111 -6.70 -17.33 -3.66
C VAL A 111 -6.91 -17.34 -2.14
N VAL A 112 -8.14 -17.09 -1.67
CA VAL A 112 -8.51 -17.21 -0.25
C VAL A 112 -9.11 -18.58 0.09
N ARG A 113 -9.07 -19.52 -0.86
CA ARG A 113 -9.62 -20.88 -0.73
C ARG A 113 -11.10 -20.89 -0.32
N TYR A 114 -11.88 -19.98 -0.89
CA TYR A 114 -13.26 -19.71 -0.47
C TYR A 114 -14.12 -20.99 -0.41
N ASP A 115 -14.14 -21.78 -1.48
CA ASP A 115 -14.99 -22.99 -1.53
C ASP A 115 -14.58 -24.03 -0.48
N GLN A 116 -13.27 -24.21 -0.25
CA GLN A 116 -12.74 -25.09 0.81
C GLN A 116 -13.15 -24.62 2.22
N ARG A 117 -13.12 -23.29 2.45
CA ARG A 117 -13.56 -22.72 3.73
C ARG A 117 -15.07 -22.92 3.96
N VAL A 118 -15.89 -22.75 2.92
CA VAL A 118 -17.33 -22.99 2.99
C VAL A 118 -17.62 -24.47 3.30
N GLU A 119 -16.96 -25.39 2.60
CA GLU A 119 -17.09 -26.83 2.85
C GLU A 119 -16.67 -27.23 4.27
N ALA A 120 -15.64 -26.58 4.82
CA ALA A 120 -15.16 -26.80 6.18
C ALA A 120 -16.00 -26.08 7.26
N GLY A 121 -16.88 -25.15 6.89
CA GLY A 121 -17.59 -24.27 7.85
C GLY A 121 -16.68 -23.20 8.46
N GLU A 122 -15.55 -22.88 7.85
CA GLU A 122 -14.52 -21.95 8.34
C GLU A 122 -14.55 -20.61 7.56
N THR A 123 -15.70 -19.97 7.50
CA THR A 123 -15.92 -18.75 6.72
C THR A 123 -15.58 -17.46 7.49
N LEU A 124 -15.26 -17.56 8.78
CA LEU A 124 -14.88 -16.40 9.58
C LEU A 124 -13.41 -16.04 9.39
N ILE A 125 -13.14 -14.78 9.08
CA ILE A 125 -11.82 -14.15 9.08
C ILE A 125 -11.82 -13.05 10.13
N ASN A 126 -11.04 -13.26 11.20
CA ASN A 126 -10.95 -12.35 12.35
C ASN A 126 -12.34 -11.91 12.89
N GLY A 127 -13.27 -12.88 12.91
CA GLY A 127 -14.63 -12.66 13.40
C GLY A 127 -15.64 -12.12 12.38
N VAL A 128 -15.19 -11.82 11.15
CA VAL A 128 -16.08 -11.37 10.07
C VAL A 128 -16.31 -12.49 9.06
N ASP A 129 -17.58 -12.75 8.75
CA ASP A 129 -17.96 -13.81 7.80
C ASP A 129 -17.75 -13.36 6.36
N ILE A 130 -16.95 -14.12 5.60
CA ILE A 130 -16.75 -13.91 4.15
C ILE A 130 -17.88 -14.52 3.29
N HIS A 131 -18.84 -15.22 3.91
CA HIS A 131 -20.00 -15.77 3.23
C HIS A 131 -21.23 -14.83 3.39
N PRO A 132 -22.06 -14.62 2.36
CA PRO A 132 -21.88 -15.07 0.98
C PRO A 132 -20.77 -14.30 0.25
N LYS A 133 -20.13 -14.97 -0.71
CA LYS A 133 -18.98 -14.48 -1.50
C LYS A 133 -19.23 -13.11 -2.12
N GLU A 134 -20.40 -12.88 -2.65
CA GLU A 134 -20.80 -11.66 -3.34
C GLU A 134 -20.71 -10.44 -2.43
N ARG A 135 -21.12 -10.61 -1.14
CA ARG A 135 -21.05 -9.55 -0.13
C ARG A 135 -19.60 -9.19 0.18
N ALA A 136 -18.74 -10.18 0.40
CA ALA A 136 -17.32 -9.95 0.68
C ALA A 136 -16.62 -9.26 -0.50
N ILE A 137 -16.93 -9.66 -1.74
CA ILE A 137 -16.41 -9.04 -2.96
C ILE A 137 -16.90 -7.59 -3.10
N GLU A 138 -18.17 -7.31 -2.80
CA GLU A 138 -18.70 -5.94 -2.86
C GLU A 138 -17.99 -5.02 -1.86
N VAL A 139 -17.81 -5.47 -0.63
CA VAL A 139 -17.04 -4.74 0.39
C VAL A 139 -15.61 -4.53 -0.07
N GLY A 140 -14.95 -5.58 -0.55
CA GLY A 140 -13.59 -5.48 -1.09
C GLY A 140 -13.44 -4.46 -2.21
N ARG A 141 -14.43 -4.33 -3.11
CA ARG A 141 -14.44 -3.29 -4.15
C ARG A 141 -14.49 -1.87 -3.57
N LYS A 142 -15.32 -1.65 -2.55
CA LYS A 142 -15.42 -0.34 -1.89
C LYS A 142 -14.12 0.02 -1.17
N LEU A 143 -13.51 -0.93 -0.46
CA LEU A 143 -12.23 -0.75 0.22
C LEU A 143 -11.09 -0.47 -0.77
N LEU A 144 -11.05 -1.23 -1.87
CA LEU A 144 -10.06 -1.01 -2.93
C LEU A 144 -10.23 0.36 -3.59
N GLN A 145 -11.46 0.78 -3.87
CA GLN A 145 -11.76 2.09 -4.45
C GLN A 145 -11.32 3.22 -3.52
N TYR A 146 -11.65 3.14 -2.24
CA TYR A 146 -11.21 4.10 -1.23
C TYR A 146 -9.67 4.24 -1.21
N ARG A 147 -8.96 3.11 -1.21
CA ARG A 147 -7.50 3.09 -1.22
C ARG A 147 -6.91 3.69 -2.50
N ILE A 148 -7.51 3.42 -3.66
CA ILE A 148 -7.11 4.00 -4.94
C ILE A 148 -7.29 5.52 -4.91
N GLU A 149 -8.44 6.02 -4.46
CA GLU A 149 -8.75 7.44 -4.42
C GLU A 149 -7.79 8.20 -3.51
N ALA A 150 -7.54 7.71 -2.28
CA ALA A 150 -6.59 8.31 -1.35
C ALA A 150 -5.17 8.36 -1.92
N THR A 151 -4.72 7.26 -2.56
CA THR A 151 -3.40 7.20 -3.19
C THR A 151 -3.27 8.17 -4.35
N VAL A 152 -4.27 8.25 -5.23
CA VAL A 152 -4.27 9.14 -6.39
C VAL A 152 -4.32 10.61 -5.97
N GLU A 153 -5.11 10.94 -4.95
CA GLU A 153 -5.17 12.29 -4.41
C GLU A 153 -3.81 12.73 -3.84
N ALA A 154 -3.20 11.90 -2.98
CA ALA A 154 -1.89 12.17 -2.41
C ALA A 154 -0.79 12.32 -3.49
N LEU A 155 -0.81 11.46 -4.51
CA LEU A 155 0.13 11.58 -5.64
C LEU A 155 -0.06 12.89 -6.39
N ARG A 156 -1.30 13.28 -6.70
CA ARG A 156 -1.61 14.55 -7.37
C ARG A 156 -1.16 15.76 -6.55
N ALA A 157 -1.40 15.73 -5.24
CA ALA A 157 -0.95 16.78 -4.32
C ALA A 157 0.58 16.90 -4.31
N SER A 158 1.30 15.78 -4.20
CA SER A 158 2.76 15.76 -4.25
C SER A 158 3.33 16.29 -5.57
N MET A 159 2.73 15.91 -6.71
CA MET A 159 3.14 16.42 -8.02
C MET A 159 2.82 17.92 -8.20
N ALA A 160 1.74 18.42 -7.64
CA ALA A 160 1.41 19.85 -7.68
C ALA A 160 2.40 20.68 -6.86
N ALA A 161 2.76 20.20 -5.67
CA ALA A 161 3.74 20.85 -4.80
C ALA A 161 5.13 20.94 -5.45
N SER A 162 5.57 19.91 -6.16
CA SER A 162 6.86 19.93 -6.86
C SER A 162 6.91 20.96 -7.99
N ARG A 163 5.81 21.17 -8.72
CA ARG A 163 5.73 22.18 -9.78
C ARG A 163 5.78 23.63 -9.27
N SER A 164 5.24 23.88 -8.08
CA SER A 164 5.28 25.21 -7.45
C SER A 164 6.69 25.57 -6.98
N ASN A 165 7.44 24.61 -6.44
CA ASN A 165 8.83 24.81 -6.02
C ASN A 165 9.77 25.09 -7.20
N ALA A 166 9.57 24.42 -8.34
CA ALA A 166 10.34 24.67 -9.56
C ALA A 166 10.14 26.08 -10.14
N ARG A 167 8.94 26.67 -9.97
CA ARG A 167 8.63 28.03 -10.43
C ARG A 167 9.08 29.13 -9.47
N GLY A 168 9.23 28.84 -8.19
CA GLY A 168 9.66 29.80 -7.16
C GLY A 168 11.17 29.99 -7.04
N GLY A 169 11.97 29.09 -7.59
CA GLY A 169 13.43 29.11 -7.55
C GLY A 169 14.11 29.96 -8.65
N THR A 170 13.35 30.62 -9.52
CA THR A 170 13.85 31.50 -10.58
C THR A 170 13.64 32.99 -10.23
N ARG A 171 14.21 33.41 -9.09
CA ARG A 171 14.35 34.85 -8.78
C ARG A 171 15.79 35.16 -8.37
#